data_33f22008e01b9b6b7375d934e2778611
#
_entry.id   33f22008e01b9b6b7375d934e2778611
#
_cell.length_a   1.000
_cell.length_b   1.000
_cell.length_c   1.000
_cell.angle_alpha   90.00
_cell.angle_beta   90.00
_cell.angle_gamma   90.00
#
_symmetry.space_group_name_H-M   'P 1'
#
loop_
_entity.id
_entity.type
_entity.pdbx_description
1 polymer ?
#
loop_
_entity_poly.entity_id
_entity_poly.type
_entity_poly.pdbx_seq_one_letter_code
_entity_poly.pdbx_strand_id
1 'polypeptide(L)'
;MNTSEKKTGSCGKSGTSLDRREFMKAGASGALAMMCGASFAGTPGAAGTDLMTQYSEVIIDAMRDIVKDERANILKAADLLSDNANEGRLIHVYGAGGHSAIAAMEIFWRAGGLACVNGMFPVGTNVMTAGPTTAKVEGFAPYIFSFYDVNKGDTLILVNFYGLNITAVDMALEAKKRGVKLITINAQKFAKKVPKSFKWRHSSKLDINDLADIAIDNHVPYPDAILKVKGLKEEITPTATILTCFTINCLMSETIRMMVEKGGKPEIWVSNNIPNCDEHNKPIHDKYRHRVHHLYPVW
;
A
#
# COMPACT_ATOMS: atom_id res chain seq x y z
N MET A 1 -68.96 10.96 -19.94
CA MET A 1 -69.15 9.81 -20.83
C MET A 1 -67.81 9.26 -21.23
N ASN A 2 -67.67 8.00 -21.02
CA ASN A 2 -66.61 7.06 -21.39
C ASN A 2 -65.36 6.99 -20.53
N THR A 3 -65.44 6.07 -19.63
CA THR A 3 -64.43 5.37 -18.89
C THR A 3 -63.60 4.43 -19.75
N SER A 4 -62.25 4.42 -19.58
CA SER A 4 -61.45 3.26 -20.04
C SER A 4 -60.50 2.89 -18.89
N GLU A 5 -60.79 1.74 -18.32
CA GLU A 5 -59.94 1.01 -17.36
C GLU A 5 -58.58 0.62 -17.98
N LYS A 6 -57.48 0.88 -17.29
CA LYS A 6 -56.20 0.26 -17.54
C LYS A 6 -55.85 -0.78 -16.48
N LYS A 7 -55.81 -2.03 -16.94
CA LYS A 7 -55.33 -3.19 -16.17
C LYS A 7 -53.87 -3.00 -15.73
N THR A 8 -53.65 -3.11 -14.46
CA THR A 8 -52.29 -3.21 -13.85
C THR A 8 -51.84 -4.66 -13.90
N GLY A 9 -50.80 -4.94 -14.72
CA GLY A 9 -50.08 -6.21 -14.69
C GLY A 9 -49.08 -6.23 -13.54
N SER A 10 -49.22 -7.17 -12.63
CA SER A 10 -48.24 -7.45 -11.55
C SER A 10 -47.02 -8.14 -12.15
N CYS A 11 -45.88 -7.49 -12.00
CA CYS A 11 -44.58 -8.11 -12.29
C CYS A 11 -44.04 -8.70 -10.99
N GLY A 12 -43.91 -10.02 -10.94
CA GLY A 12 -43.43 -10.77 -9.79
C GLY A 12 -41.97 -10.47 -9.50
N LYS A 13 -41.69 -10.08 -8.27
CA LYS A 13 -40.33 -10.00 -7.72
C LYS A 13 -39.90 -11.40 -7.28
N SER A 14 -38.92 -11.99 -7.92
CA SER A 14 -38.09 -13.06 -7.36
C SER A 14 -36.63 -12.62 -7.40
N GLY A 15 -36.23 -11.92 -6.36
CA GLY A 15 -34.85 -11.63 -6.07
C GLY A 15 -34.57 -12.12 -4.66
N THR A 16 -34.01 -13.32 -4.53
CA THR A 16 -33.50 -13.87 -3.27
C THR A 16 -32.27 -13.07 -2.88
N SER A 17 -32.42 -12.16 -1.93
CA SER A 17 -31.28 -11.56 -1.23
C SER A 17 -30.68 -12.63 -0.32
N LEU A 18 -29.48 -13.06 -0.63
CA LEU A 18 -28.66 -13.90 0.25
C LEU A 18 -28.35 -13.13 1.54
N ASP A 19 -28.79 -13.65 2.67
CA ASP A 19 -28.57 -13.08 3.99
C ASP A 19 -27.06 -13.19 4.34
N ARG A 20 -26.49 -12.10 4.87
CA ARG A 20 -25.09 -12.02 5.34
C ARG A 20 -24.72 -13.13 6.33
N ARG A 21 -25.70 -13.72 7.03
CA ARG A 21 -25.49 -14.82 7.97
C ARG A 21 -25.27 -16.17 7.27
N GLU A 22 -25.81 -16.39 6.09
CA GLU A 22 -25.58 -17.63 5.33
C GLU A 22 -24.21 -17.64 4.66
N PHE A 23 -23.71 -16.49 4.23
CA PHE A 23 -22.34 -16.36 3.70
C PHE A 23 -21.26 -16.72 4.75
N MET A 24 -21.51 -16.42 6.01
CA MET A 24 -20.57 -16.73 7.11
C MET A 24 -20.62 -18.20 7.54
N LYS A 25 -21.69 -18.95 7.24
CA LYS A 25 -21.80 -20.39 7.59
C LYS A 25 -21.21 -21.32 6.54
N ALA A 26 -21.09 -20.90 5.29
CA ALA A 26 -20.49 -21.68 4.21
C ALA A 26 -18.95 -21.76 4.28
N GLY A 27 -18.29 -20.93 5.08
CA GLY A 27 -16.82 -20.88 5.22
C GLY A 27 -16.22 -21.84 6.25
N ALA A 28 -17.02 -22.67 6.94
CA ALA A 28 -16.54 -23.45 8.11
C ALA A 28 -16.39 -24.96 7.88
N SER A 29 -16.35 -25.43 6.65
CA SER A 29 -16.19 -26.88 6.39
C SER A 29 -15.30 -27.13 5.17
N GLY A 30 -14.01 -26.89 5.34
CA GLY A 30 -12.98 -27.26 4.36
C GLY A 30 -11.70 -27.65 5.08
N ALA A 31 -11.35 -28.92 5.01
CA ALA A 31 -10.34 -29.62 5.76
C ALA A 31 -8.95 -28.98 5.76
N LEU A 32 -8.38 -28.99 6.94
CA LEU A 32 -6.97 -28.77 7.28
C LEU A 32 -6.07 -29.74 6.48
N ALA A 33 -5.33 -29.23 5.50
CA ALA A 33 -4.18 -29.91 4.93
C ALA A 33 -2.94 -29.05 5.20
N MET A 34 -2.18 -29.44 6.23
CA MET A 34 -0.80 -29.00 6.42
C MET A 34 0.03 -29.46 5.23
N MET A 35 0.66 -28.53 4.52
CA MET A 35 1.92 -28.80 3.80
C MET A 35 2.85 -27.58 3.90
N CYS A 36 3.96 -27.82 4.57
CA CYS A 36 5.13 -26.95 4.60
C CYS A 36 5.70 -26.71 3.20
N GLY A 37 6.11 -25.45 2.97
CA GLY A 37 7.21 -25.12 2.06
C GLY A 37 6.97 -25.42 0.59
N ALA A 38 6.04 -24.73 -0.07
CA ALA A 38 6.00 -24.70 -1.53
C ALA A 38 6.53 -23.35 -2.02
N SER A 39 7.70 -23.39 -2.67
CA SER A 39 8.12 -22.35 -3.60
C SER A 39 6.96 -22.07 -4.55
N PHE A 40 6.60 -20.78 -4.74
CA PHE A 40 5.71 -20.37 -5.81
C PHE A 40 6.37 -20.63 -7.17
N ALA A 41 6.40 -21.87 -7.60
CA ALA A 41 6.41 -22.22 -9.00
C ALA A 41 4.94 -22.10 -9.41
N GLY A 42 4.60 -21.14 -10.25
CA GLY A 42 3.23 -20.93 -10.71
C GLY A 42 2.61 -22.26 -11.10
N THR A 43 1.58 -22.67 -10.40
CA THR A 43 0.81 -23.87 -10.73
C THR A 43 0.32 -23.68 -12.17
N PRO A 44 0.55 -24.64 -13.09
CA PRO A 44 -0.06 -24.57 -14.42
C PRO A 44 -1.56 -24.53 -14.18
N GLY A 45 -2.22 -23.43 -14.58
CA GLY A 45 -3.66 -23.29 -14.45
C GLY A 45 -4.37 -24.52 -14.99
N ALA A 46 -5.32 -25.04 -14.23
CA ALA A 46 -6.18 -26.12 -14.68
C ALA A 46 -6.74 -25.78 -16.06
N ALA A 47 -6.69 -26.71 -17.00
CA ALA A 47 -7.17 -26.50 -18.35
C ALA A 47 -8.65 -26.09 -18.29
N GLY A 48 -8.94 -24.80 -18.59
CA GLY A 48 -10.30 -24.25 -18.58
C GLY A 48 -10.51 -22.98 -17.77
N THR A 49 -9.59 -22.57 -16.89
CA THR A 49 -9.75 -21.34 -16.08
C THR A 49 -9.32 -20.11 -16.88
N ASP A 50 -10.18 -19.08 -16.96
CA ASP A 50 -9.84 -17.83 -17.64
C ASP A 50 -8.78 -17.03 -16.88
N LEU A 51 -8.13 -16.08 -17.57
CA LEU A 51 -7.01 -15.31 -17.00
C LEU A 51 -7.44 -14.40 -15.84
N MET A 52 -8.69 -13.94 -15.80
CA MET A 52 -9.21 -13.11 -14.72
C MET A 52 -9.31 -13.92 -13.43
N THR A 53 -9.84 -15.13 -13.53
CA THR A 53 -9.94 -16.07 -12.40
C THR A 53 -8.55 -16.44 -11.88
N GLN A 54 -7.62 -16.82 -12.77
CA GLN A 54 -6.25 -17.14 -12.39
C GLN A 54 -5.57 -15.96 -11.67
N TYR A 55 -5.72 -14.74 -12.19
CA TYR A 55 -5.17 -13.55 -11.57
C TYR A 55 -5.77 -13.30 -10.18
N SER A 56 -7.09 -13.37 -10.07
CA SER A 56 -7.78 -13.15 -8.79
C SER A 56 -7.37 -14.14 -7.71
N GLU A 57 -7.22 -15.41 -8.05
CA GLU A 57 -6.78 -16.46 -7.11
C GLU A 57 -5.38 -16.16 -6.56
N VAL A 58 -4.41 -15.84 -7.44
CA VAL A 58 -3.05 -15.50 -7.02
C VAL A 58 -3.02 -14.26 -6.11
N ILE A 59 -3.79 -13.22 -6.44
CA ILE A 59 -3.85 -12.01 -5.63
C ILE A 59 -4.49 -12.27 -4.27
N ILE A 60 -5.60 -13.00 -4.22
CA ILE A 60 -6.29 -13.34 -2.97
C ILE A 60 -5.39 -14.18 -2.05
N ASP A 61 -4.70 -15.17 -2.60
CA ASP A 61 -3.81 -16.02 -1.81
C ASP A 61 -2.60 -15.23 -1.28
N ALA A 62 -1.99 -14.37 -2.11
CA ALA A 62 -0.91 -13.49 -1.66
C ALA A 62 -1.38 -12.50 -0.57
N MET A 63 -2.59 -11.95 -0.66
CA MET A 63 -3.18 -11.11 0.40
C MET A 63 -3.38 -11.88 1.71
N ARG A 64 -3.82 -13.14 1.64
CA ARG A 64 -3.95 -14.02 2.82
C ARG A 64 -2.59 -14.31 3.46
N ASP A 65 -1.58 -14.56 2.64
CA ASP A 65 -0.22 -14.81 3.12
C ASP A 65 0.36 -13.55 3.78
N ILE A 66 0.16 -12.36 3.23
CA ILE A 66 0.56 -11.08 3.87
C ILE A 66 -0.07 -10.97 5.27
N VAL A 67 -1.39 -11.18 5.39
CA VAL A 67 -2.09 -11.09 6.68
C VAL A 67 -1.57 -12.12 7.68
N LYS A 68 -1.23 -13.30 7.23
CA LYS A 68 -0.74 -14.39 8.07
C LYS A 68 0.73 -14.17 8.49
N ASP A 69 1.60 -13.94 7.51
CA ASP A 69 3.04 -13.99 7.71
C ASP A 69 3.60 -12.65 8.23
N GLU A 70 3.00 -11.53 7.82
CA GLU A 70 3.46 -10.19 8.19
C GLU A 70 2.66 -9.55 9.34
N ARG A 71 1.71 -10.27 9.92
CA ARG A 71 0.86 -9.76 11.02
C ARG A 71 1.67 -9.13 12.15
N ALA A 72 2.72 -9.80 12.61
CA ALA A 72 3.55 -9.33 13.72
C ALA A 72 4.30 -8.04 13.35
N ASN A 73 4.87 -7.95 12.15
CA ASN A 73 5.58 -6.78 11.66
C ASN A 73 4.61 -5.60 11.41
N ILE A 74 3.43 -5.86 10.85
CA ILE A 74 2.39 -4.85 10.64
C ILE A 74 1.92 -4.27 11.99
N LEU A 75 1.63 -5.11 12.98
CA LEU A 75 1.21 -4.65 14.32
C LEU A 75 2.31 -3.86 15.03
N LYS A 76 3.57 -4.30 14.95
CA LYS A 76 4.71 -3.57 15.52
C LYS A 76 4.90 -2.21 14.84
N ALA A 77 4.74 -2.13 13.52
CA ALA A 77 4.82 -0.88 12.78
C ALA A 77 3.63 0.05 13.11
N ALA A 78 2.43 -0.49 13.21
CA ALA A 78 1.23 0.25 13.59
C ALA A 78 1.32 0.83 15.00
N ASP A 79 1.91 0.09 15.94
CA ASP A 79 2.18 0.54 17.32
C ASP A 79 3.09 1.77 17.33
N LEU A 80 4.23 1.71 16.63
CA LEU A 80 5.15 2.83 16.46
C LEU A 80 4.49 4.05 15.79
N LEU A 81 3.72 3.84 14.72
CA LEU A 81 3.04 4.92 14.00
C LEU A 81 1.94 5.56 14.84
N SER A 82 1.21 4.77 15.62
CA SER A 82 0.14 5.27 16.50
C SER A 82 0.69 6.14 17.63
N ASP A 83 1.83 5.78 18.21
CA ASP A 83 2.50 6.61 19.23
C ASP A 83 2.94 7.94 18.63
N ASN A 84 3.65 7.92 17.49
CA ASN A 84 4.09 9.13 16.80
C ASN A 84 2.90 10.06 16.43
N ALA A 85 1.83 9.50 15.90
CA ALA A 85 0.66 10.29 15.53
C ALA A 85 -0.08 10.87 16.75
N ASN A 86 -0.19 10.11 17.85
CA ASN A 86 -0.78 10.59 19.10
C ASN A 86 0.06 11.68 19.78
N GLU A 87 1.40 11.68 19.57
CA GLU A 87 2.29 12.77 19.96
C GLU A 87 2.17 14.00 19.05
N GLY A 88 1.31 13.97 18.03
CA GLY A 88 1.10 15.06 17.07
C GLY A 88 2.16 15.16 15.99
N ARG A 89 2.99 14.12 15.78
CA ARG A 89 3.95 14.02 14.67
C ARG A 89 3.28 13.64 13.37
N LEU A 90 3.94 13.95 12.26
CA LEU A 90 3.51 13.49 10.94
C LEU A 90 4.02 12.06 10.68
N ILE A 91 3.24 11.30 9.92
CA ILE A 91 3.66 10.03 9.32
C ILE A 91 4.15 10.36 7.92
N HIS A 92 5.45 10.31 7.69
CA HIS A 92 6.02 10.52 6.37
C HIS A 92 5.93 9.23 5.54
N VAL A 93 5.55 9.36 4.26
CA VAL A 93 5.53 8.22 3.34
C VAL A 93 6.20 8.60 2.02
N TYR A 94 7.13 7.76 1.57
CA TYR A 94 7.83 7.91 0.30
C TYR A 94 7.81 6.63 -0.51
N GLY A 95 7.33 6.73 -1.75
CA GLY A 95 7.36 5.63 -2.71
C GLY A 95 8.53 5.79 -3.69
N ALA A 96 9.59 5.05 -3.47
CA ALA A 96 10.83 5.15 -4.26
C ALA A 96 10.72 4.43 -5.60
N GLY A 97 10.82 5.19 -6.66
CA GLY A 97 10.79 4.69 -8.05
C GLY A 97 9.38 4.40 -8.56
N GLY A 98 9.20 4.63 -9.85
CA GLY A 98 8.05 4.30 -10.68
C GLY A 98 6.71 4.18 -9.95
N HIS A 99 6.19 2.98 -9.98
CA HIS A 99 4.86 2.66 -9.44
C HIS A 99 4.81 2.57 -7.91
N SER A 100 5.94 2.49 -7.20
CA SER A 100 5.95 2.50 -5.71
C SER A 100 5.33 3.78 -5.12
N ALA A 101 5.37 4.89 -5.88
CA ALA A 101 4.70 6.13 -5.50
C ALA A 101 3.17 5.99 -5.40
N ILE A 102 2.56 5.05 -6.13
CA ILE A 102 1.11 4.79 -6.08
C ILE A 102 0.71 4.36 -4.67
N ALA A 103 1.50 3.49 -4.02
CA ALA A 103 1.21 3.07 -2.66
C ALA A 103 1.36 4.21 -1.63
N ALA A 104 2.27 5.16 -1.85
CA ALA A 104 2.35 6.37 -1.03
C ALA A 104 1.15 7.30 -1.26
N MET A 105 0.69 7.44 -2.51
CA MET A 105 -0.52 8.19 -2.84
C MET A 105 -1.78 7.54 -2.31
N GLU A 106 -1.82 6.20 -2.19
CA GLU A 106 -2.98 5.46 -1.69
C GLU A 106 -3.38 5.85 -0.27
N ILE A 107 -2.43 6.21 0.58
CA ILE A 107 -2.71 6.61 1.98
C ILE A 107 -2.65 8.13 2.21
N PHE A 108 -2.22 8.90 1.20
CA PHE A 108 -2.12 10.35 1.30
C PHE A 108 -3.43 11.02 0.88
N TRP A 109 -3.97 11.89 1.74
CA TRP A 109 -5.19 12.69 1.48
C TRP A 109 -6.33 11.86 0.86
N ARG A 110 -6.56 10.73 1.43
CA ARG A 110 -7.50 9.71 0.96
C ARG A 110 -8.70 9.60 1.89
N ALA A 111 -9.90 9.49 1.35
CA ALA A 111 -11.11 9.19 2.14
C ALA A 111 -10.89 7.91 2.99
N GLY A 112 -11.12 7.99 4.29
CA GLY A 112 -10.83 6.95 5.27
C GLY A 112 -9.39 6.93 5.78
N GLY A 113 -8.50 7.80 5.26
CA GLY A 113 -7.11 7.90 5.67
C GLY A 113 -6.85 8.96 6.76
N LEU A 114 -5.71 8.82 7.44
CA LEU A 114 -5.22 9.76 8.46
C LEU A 114 -4.79 11.09 7.85
N ALA A 115 -5.20 12.18 8.47
CA ALA A 115 -4.82 13.52 8.04
C ALA A 115 -3.34 13.87 8.31
N CYS A 116 -2.72 13.25 9.30
CA CYS A 116 -1.31 13.47 9.64
C CYS A 116 -0.31 12.76 8.70
N VAL A 117 -0.79 12.14 7.61
CA VAL A 117 0.11 11.54 6.60
C VAL A 117 0.71 12.62 5.72
N ASN A 118 2.04 12.69 5.67
CA ASN A 118 2.79 13.58 4.78
C ASN A 118 3.36 12.77 3.61
N GLY A 119 2.67 12.83 2.46
CA GLY A 119 3.12 12.21 1.22
C GLY A 119 4.33 12.96 0.63
N MET A 120 5.43 12.26 0.44
CA MET A 120 6.65 12.83 -0.14
C MET A 120 6.69 12.49 -1.64
N PHE A 121 6.38 13.48 -2.49
CA PHE A 121 6.29 13.34 -3.96
C PHE A 121 7.24 14.31 -4.67
N PRO A 122 8.56 14.22 -4.46
CA PRO A 122 9.51 15.11 -5.11
C PRO A 122 9.45 14.96 -6.63
N VAL A 123 9.58 16.08 -7.33
CA VAL A 123 9.59 16.10 -8.80
C VAL A 123 10.70 15.22 -9.33
N GLY A 124 10.38 14.43 -10.36
CA GLY A 124 11.37 13.58 -11.04
C GLY A 124 11.62 12.21 -10.39
N THR A 125 10.92 11.84 -9.33
CA THR A 125 11.13 10.54 -8.63
C THR A 125 10.01 9.53 -8.83
N ASN A 126 8.88 9.92 -9.40
CA ASN A 126 7.77 9.01 -9.73
C ASN A 126 7.63 8.80 -11.24
N VAL A 127 6.83 7.80 -11.65
CA VAL A 127 6.68 7.42 -13.06
C VAL A 127 6.09 8.54 -13.94
N MET A 128 5.31 9.44 -13.37
CA MET A 128 4.61 10.51 -14.09
C MET A 128 5.53 11.70 -14.40
N THR A 129 6.48 11.97 -13.52
CA THR A 129 7.34 13.16 -13.59
C THR A 129 8.82 12.80 -13.68
N ALA A 130 9.16 11.51 -13.58
CA ALA A 130 10.53 11.07 -13.66
C ALA A 130 11.06 11.17 -15.09
N GLY A 131 12.07 11.99 -15.26
CA GLY A 131 13.11 11.61 -16.18
C GLY A 131 13.79 10.32 -15.64
N PRO A 132 14.28 9.43 -16.51
CA PRO A 132 14.90 8.18 -16.09
C PRO A 132 16.15 8.36 -15.20
N THR A 133 16.58 9.58 -14.96
CA THR A 133 17.84 9.94 -14.31
C THR A 133 17.74 10.15 -12.80
N THR A 134 16.68 10.78 -12.29
CA THR A 134 16.61 11.14 -10.85
C THR A 134 16.47 9.95 -9.92
N ALA A 135 15.77 8.90 -10.34
CA ALA A 135 15.67 7.65 -9.57
C ALA A 135 17.00 6.86 -9.49
N LYS A 136 18.04 7.32 -10.19
CA LYS A 136 19.38 6.70 -10.30
C LYS A 136 20.48 7.59 -9.75
N VAL A 137 20.16 8.70 -9.12
CA VAL A 137 21.12 9.64 -8.54
C VAL A 137 21.27 9.35 -7.06
N GLU A 138 22.48 9.04 -6.64
CA GLU A 138 22.87 8.96 -5.23
C GLU A 138 23.09 10.36 -4.65
N GLY A 139 22.81 10.55 -3.35
CA GLY A 139 23.00 11.83 -2.67
C GLY A 139 21.83 12.81 -2.83
N PHE A 140 20.68 12.38 -3.37
CA PHE A 140 19.51 13.24 -3.52
C PHE A 140 18.61 13.24 -2.27
N ALA A 141 18.64 12.20 -1.46
CA ALA A 141 17.81 12.04 -0.28
C ALA A 141 17.92 13.19 0.74
N PRO A 142 19.11 13.78 1.06
CA PRO A 142 19.19 14.90 1.99
C PRO A 142 18.33 16.11 1.59
N TYR A 143 18.22 16.39 0.29
CA TYR A 143 17.39 17.49 -0.22
C TYR A 143 15.89 17.19 -0.07
N ILE A 144 15.49 15.93 -0.33
CA ILE A 144 14.10 15.47 -0.12
C ILE A 144 13.73 15.60 1.35
N PHE A 145 14.56 15.10 2.27
CA PHE A 145 14.30 15.18 3.71
C PHE A 145 14.19 16.62 4.20
N SER A 146 15.06 17.52 3.71
CA SER A 146 15.03 18.92 4.08
C SER A 146 13.81 19.64 3.52
N PHE A 147 13.37 19.33 2.28
CA PHE A 147 12.18 19.90 1.68
C PHE A 147 10.90 19.50 2.41
N TYR A 148 10.79 18.26 2.86
CA TYR A 148 9.62 17.75 3.58
C TYR A 148 9.71 17.88 5.10
N ASP A 149 10.73 18.56 5.61
CA ASP A 149 10.97 18.80 7.04
C ASP A 149 10.95 17.52 7.89
N VAL A 150 11.64 16.49 7.40
CA VAL A 150 11.75 15.19 8.09
C VAL A 150 12.88 15.24 9.09
N ASN A 151 12.57 15.11 10.38
CA ASN A 151 13.47 15.36 11.49
C ASN A 151 13.71 14.13 12.38
N LYS A 152 14.69 14.23 13.28
CA LYS A 152 14.98 13.21 14.28
C LYS A 152 13.73 12.88 15.10
N GLY A 153 13.45 11.59 15.24
CA GLY A 153 12.30 11.07 15.98
C GLY A 153 11.02 10.92 15.16
N ASP A 154 10.98 11.44 13.91
CA ASP A 154 9.90 11.17 12.99
C ASP A 154 9.95 9.72 12.49
N THR A 155 8.88 9.29 11.82
CA THR A 155 8.77 7.97 11.21
C THR A 155 8.58 8.11 9.70
N LEU A 156 9.35 7.33 8.93
CA LEU A 156 9.23 7.22 7.48
C LEU A 156 8.76 5.81 7.09
N ILE A 157 7.65 5.75 6.36
CA ILE A 157 7.24 4.55 5.61
C ILE A 157 7.89 4.66 4.23
N LEU A 158 8.88 3.82 3.97
CA LEU A 158 9.59 3.76 2.70
C LEU A 158 9.08 2.57 1.87
N VAL A 159 8.42 2.86 0.77
CA VAL A 159 7.90 1.85 -0.15
C VAL A 159 8.82 1.75 -1.36
N ASN A 160 9.30 0.55 -1.64
CA ASN A 160 9.93 0.22 -2.91
C ASN A 160 9.62 -1.23 -3.25
N PHE A 161 8.89 -1.50 -4.33
CA PHE A 161 8.38 -2.85 -4.63
C PHE A 161 9.44 -3.95 -4.50
N TYR A 162 10.67 -3.67 -4.88
CA TYR A 162 11.75 -4.65 -4.92
C TYR A 162 12.86 -4.41 -3.88
N GLY A 163 12.86 -3.27 -3.19
CA GLY A 163 13.75 -2.98 -2.07
C GLY A 163 15.21 -2.67 -2.41
N LEU A 164 15.54 -2.39 -3.67
CA LEU A 164 16.95 -2.29 -4.12
C LEU A 164 17.30 -1.05 -4.95
N ASN A 165 16.31 -0.21 -5.28
CA ASN A 165 16.53 0.96 -6.13
C ASN A 165 17.49 1.96 -5.47
N ILE A 166 18.29 2.64 -6.26
CA ILE A 166 19.30 3.61 -5.78
C ILE A 166 18.65 4.63 -4.85
N THR A 167 17.62 5.33 -5.31
CA THR A 167 16.93 6.34 -4.49
C THR A 167 16.31 5.77 -3.21
N ALA A 168 15.79 4.52 -3.24
CA ALA A 168 15.24 3.88 -2.06
C ALA A 168 16.31 3.66 -0.98
N VAL A 169 17.46 3.15 -1.38
CA VAL A 169 18.58 2.93 -0.44
C VAL A 169 19.16 4.25 0.04
N ASP A 170 19.26 5.25 -0.82
CA ASP A 170 19.70 6.60 -0.45
C ASP A 170 18.77 7.22 0.62
N MET A 171 17.45 7.11 0.44
CA MET A 171 16.45 7.55 1.43
C MET A 171 16.57 6.78 2.76
N ALA A 172 16.82 5.48 2.71
CA ALA A 172 17.00 4.66 3.91
C ALA A 172 18.27 5.04 4.69
N LEU A 173 19.38 5.29 3.97
CA LEU A 173 20.64 5.76 4.57
C LEU A 173 20.46 7.13 5.23
N GLU A 174 19.79 8.07 4.58
CA GLU A 174 19.53 9.41 5.14
C GLU A 174 18.60 9.34 6.36
N ALA A 175 17.58 8.47 6.34
CA ALA A 175 16.73 8.23 7.51
C ALA A 175 17.54 7.77 8.72
N LYS A 176 18.41 6.78 8.54
CA LYS A 176 19.32 6.32 9.63
C LYS A 176 20.23 7.41 10.12
N LYS A 177 20.86 8.18 9.22
CA LYS A 177 21.75 9.29 9.56
C LYS A 177 21.04 10.37 10.39
N ARG A 178 19.78 10.68 10.09
CA ARG A 178 18.98 11.68 10.83
C ARG A 178 18.33 11.13 12.10
N GLY A 179 18.38 9.83 12.35
CA GLY A 179 17.69 9.21 13.49
C GLY A 179 16.18 9.16 13.33
N VAL A 180 15.72 9.05 12.08
CA VAL A 180 14.33 8.82 11.68
C VAL A 180 14.05 7.33 11.78
N LYS A 181 12.92 6.93 12.34
CA LYS A 181 12.48 5.54 12.40
C LYS A 181 12.03 5.08 11.02
N LEU A 182 12.56 3.95 10.55
CA LEU A 182 12.35 3.47 9.20
C LEU A 182 11.51 2.20 9.17
N ILE A 183 10.32 2.30 8.57
CA ILE A 183 9.47 1.17 8.21
C ILE A 183 9.61 0.96 6.70
N THR A 184 9.95 -0.25 6.24
CA THR A 184 10.04 -0.56 4.82
C THR A 184 8.94 -1.52 4.37
N ILE A 185 8.42 -1.31 3.16
CA ILE A 185 7.48 -2.23 2.50
C ILE A 185 8.04 -2.60 1.13
N ASN A 186 8.40 -3.87 0.93
CA ASN A 186 8.97 -4.36 -0.32
C ASN A 186 8.95 -5.89 -0.42
N ALA A 187 9.19 -6.42 -1.62
CA ALA A 187 9.35 -7.86 -1.87
C ALA A 187 10.73 -8.34 -1.42
N GLN A 188 10.85 -8.79 -0.18
CA GLN A 188 12.14 -9.21 0.38
C GLN A 188 12.76 -10.39 -0.37
N LYS A 189 11.95 -11.36 -0.80
CA LYS A 189 12.41 -12.51 -1.59
C LYS A 189 12.90 -12.09 -2.98
N PHE A 190 12.30 -11.06 -3.58
CA PHE A 190 12.73 -10.50 -4.86
C PHE A 190 14.12 -9.86 -4.75
N ALA A 191 14.33 -9.00 -3.77
CA ALA A 191 15.60 -8.32 -3.53
C ALA A 191 16.77 -9.30 -3.40
N LYS A 192 16.56 -10.43 -2.71
CA LYS A 192 17.57 -11.50 -2.54
C LYS A 192 17.95 -12.22 -3.83
N LYS A 193 17.03 -12.29 -4.81
CA LYS A 193 17.29 -12.95 -6.11
C LYS A 193 18.09 -12.06 -7.07
N VAL A 194 18.13 -10.75 -6.89
CA VAL A 194 18.86 -9.82 -7.75
C VAL A 194 20.32 -9.73 -7.32
N PRO A 195 21.30 -10.01 -8.20
CA PRO A 195 22.72 -9.98 -7.86
C PRO A 195 23.17 -8.64 -7.29
N LYS A 196 24.11 -8.65 -6.35
CA LYS A 196 24.72 -7.41 -5.81
C LYS A 196 25.50 -6.61 -6.88
N SER A 197 25.91 -7.25 -7.98
CA SER A 197 26.54 -6.60 -9.15
C SER A 197 25.57 -5.93 -10.10
N PHE A 198 24.25 -6.04 -9.87
CA PHE A 198 23.26 -5.45 -10.76
C PHE A 198 23.42 -3.92 -10.84
N LYS A 199 23.48 -3.40 -12.07
CA LYS A 199 23.87 -2.00 -12.37
C LYS A 199 22.96 -0.92 -11.77
N TRP A 200 21.74 -1.29 -11.38
CA TRP A 200 20.77 -0.37 -10.79
C TRP A 200 20.67 -0.46 -9.26
N ARG A 201 21.62 -1.16 -8.62
CA ARG A 201 21.79 -1.11 -7.17
C ARG A 201 22.58 0.13 -6.77
N HIS A 202 22.29 0.63 -5.58
CA HIS A 202 23.07 1.67 -4.91
C HIS A 202 24.55 1.23 -4.73
N SER A 203 25.47 2.18 -4.73
CA SER A 203 26.91 1.92 -4.60
C SER A 203 27.27 1.15 -3.32
N SER A 204 26.52 1.36 -2.22
CA SER A 204 26.67 0.61 -0.96
C SER A 204 26.35 -0.87 -1.08
N LYS A 205 25.65 -1.32 -2.12
CA LYS A 205 25.17 -2.70 -2.32
C LYS A 205 24.17 -3.19 -1.24
N LEU A 206 23.65 -2.29 -0.40
CA LEU A 206 22.63 -2.58 0.58
C LEU A 206 21.24 -2.69 -0.09
N ASP A 207 20.34 -3.32 0.62
CA ASP A 207 18.89 -3.31 0.37
C ASP A 207 18.22 -2.46 1.46
N ILE A 208 17.03 -1.95 1.22
CA ILE A 208 16.35 -1.12 2.23
C ILE A 208 16.06 -1.88 3.53
N ASN A 209 15.93 -3.21 3.46
CA ASN A 209 15.73 -4.07 4.63
C ASN A 209 16.95 -4.14 5.54
N ASP A 210 18.17 -3.98 4.98
CA ASP A 210 19.40 -3.94 5.78
C ASP A 210 19.44 -2.73 6.72
N LEU A 211 18.61 -1.72 6.45
CA LEU A 211 18.55 -0.44 7.14
C LEU A 211 17.27 -0.23 7.94
N ALA A 212 16.24 -1.06 7.75
CA ALA A 212 14.93 -0.90 8.36
C ALA A 212 14.93 -1.14 9.87
N ASP A 213 14.17 -0.37 10.64
CA ASP A 213 13.80 -0.69 12.01
C ASP A 213 12.69 -1.77 12.04
N ILE A 214 11.78 -1.71 11.05
CA ILE A 214 10.73 -2.71 10.81
C ILE A 214 10.61 -2.93 9.31
N ALA A 215 10.73 -4.17 8.85
CA ALA A 215 10.58 -4.55 7.44
C ALA A 215 9.33 -5.42 7.25
N ILE A 216 8.46 -5.03 6.30
CA ILE A 216 7.23 -5.73 5.95
C ILE A 216 7.38 -6.27 4.52
N ASP A 217 7.17 -7.57 4.31
CA ASP A 217 7.18 -8.19 2.99
C ASP A 217 5.81 -8.01 2.31
N ASN A 218 5.79 -7.44 1.12
CA ASN A 218 4.57 -7.29 0.33
C ASN A 218 4.25 -8.54 -0.51
N HIS A 219 4.99 -9.62 -0.34
CA HIS A 219 4.83 -10.92 -1.00
C HIS A 219 4.77 -10.90 -2.54
N VAL A 220 5.25 -9.83 -3.17
CA VAL A 220 5.33 -9.77 -4.64
C VAL A 220 6.23 -10.88 -5.17
N PRO A 221 5.76 -11.70 -6.11
CA PRO A 221 6.53 -12.83 -6.64
C PRO A 221 7.69 -12.37 -7.52
N TYR A 222 8.59 -13.28 -7.83
CA TYR A 222 9.66 -13.09 -8.80
C TYR A 222 9.51 -14.09 -9.96
N PRO A 223 9.26 -13.62 -11.19
CA PRO A 223 9.02 -12.21 -11.59
C PRO A 223 7.67 -11.69 -11.11
N ASP A 224 7.45 -10.38 -11.22
CA ASP A 224 6.22 -9.71 -10.78
C ASP A 224 4.99 -10.06 -11.66
N ALA A 225 5.20 -10.18 -12.96
CA ALA A 225 4.17 -10.64 -13.91
C ALA A 225 3.96 -12.15 -13.77
N ILE A 226 2.70 -12.60 -13.71
CA ILE A 226 2.37 -13.96 -13.25
C ILE A 226 1.53 -14.79 -14.21
N LEU A 227 0.95 -14.20 -15.24
CA LEU A 227 0.06 -14.92 -16.16
C LEU A 227 0.79 -15.30 -17.45
N LYS A 228 0.50 -16.49 -17.96
CA LYS A 228 1.04 -17.00 -19.22
C LYS A 228 -0.05 -17.05 -20.29
N VAL A 229 0.29 -16.54 -21.46
CA VAL A 229 -0.58 -16.60 -22.65
C VAL A 229 0.10 -17.46 -23.70
N LYS A 230 -0.63 -18.45 -24.25
CA LYS A 230 -0.10 -19.28 -25.33
C LYS A 230 0.33 -18.41 -26.52
N GLY A 231 1.56 -18.56 -26.95
CA GLY A 231 2.15 -17.78 -28.06
C GLY A 231 2.93 -16.55 -27.62
N LEU A 232 2.89 -16.15 -26.34
CA LEU A 232 3.79 -15.16 -25.79
C LEU A 232 4.95 -15.82 -25.02
N LYS A 233 6.13 -15.25 -25.13
CA LYS A 233 7.32 -15.65 -24.37
C LYS A 233 7.29 -15.05 -22.98
N GLU A 234 6.83 -13.83 -22.85
CA GLU A 234 6.78 -13.04 -21.64
C GLU A 234 5.56 -13.40 -20.80
N GLU A 235 5.72 -13.37 -19.48
CA GLU A 235 4.60 -13.35 -18.55
C GLU A 235 3.98 -11.96 -18.50
N ILE A 236 2.68 -11.88 -18.29
CA ILE A 236 1.91 -10.62 -18.26
C ILE A 236 1.26 -10.42 -16.89
N THR A 237 0.72 -9.25 -16.65
CA THR A 237 -0.11 -8.85 -15.50
C THR A 237 0.66 -8.81 -14.18
N PRO A 238 1.14 -7.61 -13.77
CA PRO A 238 1.91 -7.43 -12.57
C PRO A 238 1.04 -7.44 -11.30
N THR A 239 1.63 -7.81 -10.17
CA THR A 239 0.97 -7.91 -8.87
C THR A 239 1.40 -6.81 -7.88
N ALA A 240 2.56 -6.20 -8.10
CA ALA A 240 3.25 -5.35 -7.13
C ALA A 240 2.38 -4.20 -6.60
N THR A 241 1.69 -3.48 -7.46
CA THR A 241 0.87 -2.32 -7.04
C THR A 241 -0.26 -2.74 -6.11
N ILE A 242 -1.02 -3.76 -6.50
CA ILE A 242 -2.18 -4.25 -5.74
C ILE A 242 -1.75 -4.77 -4.36
N LEU A 243 -0.74 -5.63 -4.30
CA LEU A 243 -0.27 -6.23 -3.04
C LEU A 243 0.36 -5.19 -2.12
N THR A 244 1.08 -4.21 -2.66
CA THR A 244 1.67 -3.15 -1.85
C THR A 244 0.62 -2.18 -1.32
N CYS A 245 -0.37 -1.79 -2.13
CA CYS A 245 -1.51 -0.98 -1.67
C CYS A 245 -2.33 -1.71 -0.60
N PHE A 246 -2.54 -3.01 -0.74
CA PHE A 246 -3.17 -3.83 0.30
C PHE A 246 -2.37 -3.81 1.61
N THR A 247 -1.06 -4.06 1.53
CA THR A 247 -0.17 -4.10 2.70
C THR A 247 -0.17 -2.78 3.46
N ILE A 248 -0.04 -1.65 2.75
CA ILE A 248 0.00 -0.34 3.41
C ILE A 248 -1.36 0.04 4.00
N ASN A 249 -2.47 -0.34 3.38
CA ASN A 249 -3.81 -0.14 3.92
C ASN A 249 -4.04 -0.99 5.19
N CYS A 250 -3.55 -2.24 5.25
CA CYS A 250 -3.55 -3.05 6.46
C CYS A 250 -2.79 -2.35 7.60
N LEU A 251 -1.58 -1.82 7.30
CA LEU A 251 -0.78 -1.07 8.27
C LEU A 251 -1.53 0.16 8.79
N MET A 252 -2.11 0.97 7.90
CA MET A 252 -2.81 2.19 8.31
C MET A 252 -4.11 1.90 9.09
N SER A 253 -4.83 0.84 8.75
CA SER A 253 -6.02 0.41 9.49
C SER A 253 -5.68 0.04 10.93
N GLU A 254 -4.62 -0.74 11.14
CA GLU A 254 -4.14 -1.10 12.48
C GLU A 254 -3.58 0.11 13.24
N THR A 255 -2.92 1.04 12.54
CA THR A 255 -2.45 2.30 13.12
C THR A 255 -3.61 3.12 13.69
N ILE A 256 -4.68 3.31 12.91
CA ILE A 256 -5.88 4.04 13.35
C ILE A 256 -6.53 3.35 14.56
N ARG A 257 -6.69 2.03 14.50
CA ARG A 257 -7.24 1.24 15.61
C ARG A 257 -6.44 1.47 16.89
N MET A 258 -5.11 1.32 16.82
CA MET A 258 -4.23 1.49 17.99
C MET A 258 -4.18 2.93 18.51
N MET A 259 -4.27 3.94 17.62
CA MET A 259 -4.40 5.34 18.06
C MET A 259 -5.61 5.52 18.98
N VAL A 260 -6.76 4.97 18.60
CA VAL A 260 -8.00 5.05 19.40
C VAL A 260 -7.87 4.27 20.71
N GLU A 261 -7.34 3.05 20.67
CA GLU A 261 -7.11 2.22 21.85
C GLU A 261 -6.18 2.86 22.88
N LYS A 262 -5.21 3.65 22.40
CA LYS A 262 -4.30 4.45 23.25
C LYS A 262 -4.90 5.79 23.70
N GLY A 263 -6.21 6.02 23.44
CA GLY A 263 -6.93 7.23 23.85
C GLY A 263 -6.74 8.44 22.93
N GLY A 264 -6.11 8.25 21.76
CA GLY A 264 -5.96 9.28 20.75
C GLY A 264 -7.27 9.55 19.99
N LYS A 265 -7.29 10.66 19.27
CA LYS A 265 -8.43 11.09 18.44
C LYS A 265 -7.92 11.28 17.00
N PRO A 266 -7.81 10.21 16.20
CA PRO A 266 -7.35 10.31 14.83
C PRO A 266 -8.29 11.19 13.98
N GLU A 267 -7.72 12.13 13.26
CA GLU A 267 -8.45 12.94 12.29
C GLU A 267 -8.44 12.21 10.95
N ILE A 268 -9.62 11.85 10.48
CA ILE A 268 -9.81 11.00 9.29
C ILE A 268 -10.48 11.82 8.19
N TRP A 269 -9.93 11.79 6.99
CA TRP A 269 -10.55 12.37 5.82
C TRP A 269 -11.85 11.63 5.46
N VAL A 270 -12.92 12.37 5.20
CA VAL A 270 -14.11 11.81 4.56
C VAL A 270 -14.10 12.09 3.06
N SER A 271 -14.85 11.31 2.29
CA SER A 271 -14.92 11.50 0.84
C SER A 271 -15.52 12.86 0.48
N ASN A 272 -14.87 13.57 -0.43
CA ASN A 272 -15.40 14.81 -1.01
C ASN A 272 -16.65 14.57 -1.91
N ASN A 273 -17.03 13.31 -2.14
CA ASN A 273 -18.20 12.94 -2.93
C ASN A 273 -19.45 12.65 -2.08
N ILE A 274 -19.41 12.97 -0.78
CA ILE A 274 -20.57 12.84 0.10
C ILE A 274 -21.08 14.22 0.55
N PRO A 275 -22.38 14.40 0.80
CA PRO A 275 -22.93 15.66 1.31
C PRO A 275 -22.24 16.10 2.61
N ASN A 276 -22.06 17.40 2.79
CA ASN A 276 -21.47 18.04 3.99
C ASN A 276 -20.02 17.63 4.30
N CYS A 277 -19.29 17.08 3.32
CA CYS A 277 -17.88 16.74 3.50
C CYS A 277 -17.01 17.93 3.89
N ASP A 278 -17.33 19.14 3.42
CA ASP A 278 -16.56 20.35 3.69
C ASP A 278 -16.61 20.74 5.16
N GLU A 279 -17.77 20.59 5.84
CA GLU A 279 -17.89 20.86 7.27
C GLU A 279 -16.93 20.00 8.10
N HIS A 280 -16.68 18.77 7.65
CA HIS A 280 -15.75 17.84 8.31
C HIS A 280 -14.31 18.07 7.87
N ASN A 281 -14.04 18.16 6.56
CA ASN A 281 -12.68 18.17 6.01
C ASN A 281 -11.97 19.52 6.15
N LYS A 282 -12.70 20.65 6.05
CA LYS A 282 -12.10 21.97 6.07
C LYS A 282 -11.32 22.28 7.36
N PRO A 283 -11.84 22.03 8.57
CA PRO A 283 -11.06 22.23 9.81
C PRO A 283 -9.79 21.38 9.87
N ILE A 284 -9.88 20.13 9.38
CA ILE A 284 -8.73 19.21 9.32
C ILE A 284 -7.69 19.75 8.32
N HIS A 285 -8.13 20.16 7.13
CA HIS A 285 -7.27 20.72 6.11
C HIS A 285 -6.55 22.00 6.62
N ASP A 286 -7.28 22.91 7.25
CA ASP A 286 -6.70 24.15 7.79
C ASP A 286 -5.65 23.89 8.87
N LYS A 287 -5.81 22.83 9.66
CA LYS A 287 -4.83 22.38 10.65
C LYS A 287 -3.54 21.84 10.02
N TYR A 288 -3.64 21.04 8.96
CA TYR A 288 -2.49 20.31 8.40
C TYR A 288 -1.81 21.00 7.21
N ARG A 289 -2.46 21.89 6.46
CA ARG A 289 -1.95 22.51 5.23
C ARG A 289 -0.62 23.24 5.37
N HIS A 290 -0.27 23.68 6.58
CA HIS A 290 1.01 24.35 6.85
C HIS A 290 2.15 23.39 7.21
N ARG A 291 1.84 22.10 7.38
CA ARG A 291 2.79 21.05 7.77
C ARG A 291 2.94 19.97 6.71
N VAL A 292 1.93 19.77 5.89
CA VAL A 292 1.85 18.73 4.86
C VAL A 292 1.94 19.39 3.48
N HIS A 293 3.03 19.15 2.77
CA HIS A 293 3.42 19.94 1.60
C HIS A 293 2.47 19.89 0.41
N HIS A 294 1.76 18.78 0.21
CA HIS A 294 0.89 18.59 -0.95
C HIS A 294 -0.61 18.80 -0.64
N LEU A 295 -0.94 19.34 0.54
CA LEU A 295 -2.28 19.84 0.83
C LEU A 295 -2.41 21.26 0.30
N TYR A 296 -2.76 21.40 -0.98
CA TYR A 296 -3.03 22.70 -1.58
C TYR A 296 -4.45 23.20 -1.26
N PRO A 297 -4.70 24.52 -1.30
CA PRO A 297 -6.03 25.08 -1.05
C PRO A 297 -7.07 24.53 -2.03
N VAL A 298 -8.16 24.01 -1.52
CA VAL A 298 -9.32 23.52 -2.29
C VAL A 298 -10.61 24.27 -1.96
N TRP A 299 -10.57 25.14 -0.94
CA TRP A 299 -11.66 26.02 -0.50
C TRP A 299 -11.24 27.48 -0.51
#